data_ac790ef4e9d331f564d99cdf7f3cde8b
#
_entry.id   ac790ef4e9d331f564d99cdf7f3cde8b
#
_cell.length_a   1.000
_cell.length_b   1.000
_cell.length_c   1.000
_cell.angle_alpha   90.00
_cell.angle_beta   90.00
_cell.angle_gamma   90.00
#
_symmetry.space_group_name_H-M   'P 1'
#
loop_
_entity.id
_entity.type
_entity.pdbx_description
1 polymer ?
#
loop_
_entity_poly.entity_id
_entity_poly.type
_entity_poly.pdbx_seq_one_letter_code
_entity_poly.pdbx_strand_id
1 'polypeptide(L)'
;GKSLQSNSVIVDGGDKFKTYTMTELYGVNAQTGQYTSLNVENKITSALKYVSSKTQQKAYLIKGHNEIAVDGAKTKLESENFEVGEVNTLTDDIPSDANMLIVAKPTADFSKEEITKLDSYLQKGGNIQVYLDVDSKNLTNLYDYLKSSWGIGVSDNLVIETDTSKSVSLSGSSMSLVVPNVKSYEFTDSIIDNQRTLAYFP
;
A
#
# COMPACT_ATOMS: atom_id res chain seq x y z
N GLY A 1 -26.90 -9.79 -3.46
CA GLY A 1 -26.38 -10.55 -2.32
C GLY A 1 -25.40 -11.61 -2.81
N LYS A 2 -24.28 -11.80 -2.11
CA LYS A 2 -23.34 -12.91 -2.41
C LYS A 2 -24.01 -14.21 -1.95
N SER A 3 -24.09 -15.22 -2.82
CA SER A 3 -24.53 -16.55 -2.41
C SER A 3 -23.45 -17.18 -1.51
N LEU A 4 -23.87 -17.68 -0.35
CA LEU A 4 -22.98 -18.45 0.52
C LEU A 4 -22.71 -19.82 -0.12
N GLN A 5 -21.45 -20.17 -0.21
CA GLN A 5 -21.05 -21.52 -0.60
C GLN A 5 -21.10 -22.44 0.64
N SER A 6 -21.37 -23.72 0.41
CA SER A 6 -21.22 -24.72 1.48
C SER A 6 -19.77 -24.70 2.00
N ASN A 7 -19.58 -24.90 3.30
CA ASN A 7 -18.31 -24.82 3.99
C ASN A 7 -17.65 -23.43 4.03
N SER A 8 -18.44 -22.35 4.00
CA SER A 8 -17.93 -21.00 4.26
C SER A 8 -17.88 -20.73 5.76
N VAL A 9 -16.84 -20.00 6.18
CA VAL A 9 -16.75 -19.41 7.52
C VAL A 9 -17.35 -18.02 7.48
N ILE A 10 -18.24 -17.70 8.43
CA ILE A 10 -18.87 -16.39 8.58
C ILE A 10 -18.39 -15.79 9.90
N VAL A 11 -17.87 -14.57 9.84
CA VAL A 11 -17.61 -13.74 11.02
C VAL A 11 -18.67 -12.66 11.02
N ASP A 12 -19.59 -12.73 12.00
CA ASP A 12 -20.76 -11.86 12.09
C ASP A 12 -20.64 -10.94 13.30
N GLY A 13 -20.82 -9.64 13.11
CA GLY A 13 -20.86 -8.60 14.15
C GLY A 13 -22.23 -7.94 14.28
N GLY A 14 -23.27 -8.50 13.65
CA GLY A 14 -24.61 -7.98 13.63
C GLY A 14 -24.85 -7.07 12.42
N ASP A 15 -24.32 -5.85 12.42
CA ASP A 15 -24.47 -4.89 11.33
C ASP A 15 -23.54 -5.17 10.14
N LYS A 16 -22.43 -5.84 10.39
CA LYS A 16 -21.39 -6.16 9.40
C LYS A 16 -20.99 -7.62 9.52
N PHE A 17 -20.69 -8.25 8.40
CA PHE A 17 -20.15 -9.60 8.39
C PHE A 17 -19.10 -9.77 7.29
N LYS A 18 -18.24 -10.75 7.47
CA LYS A 18 -17.27 -11.23 6.47
C LYS A 18 -17.47 -12.72 6.25
N THR A 19 -17.32 -13.15 5.01
CA THR A 19 -17.41 -14.58 4.65
C THR A 19 -16.13 -15.00 3.96
N TYR A 20 -15.64 -16.18 4.29
CA TYR A 20 -14.46 -16.79 3.69
C TYR A 20 -14.77 -18.22 3.26
N THR A 21 -14.34 -18.56 2.07
CA THR A 21 -14.27 -19.95 1.62
C THR A 21 -13.07 -20.65 2.21
N MET A 22 -13.06 -21.97 2.19
CA MET A 22 -11.89 -22.74 2.65
C MET A 22 -10.63 -22.42 1.84
N THR A 23 -10.77 -22.16 0.54
CA THR A 23 -9.64 -21.79 -0.34
C THR A 23 -9.05 -20.41 -0.03
N GLU A 24 -9.82 -19.51 0.56
CA GLU A 24 -9.33 -18.20 1.02
C GLU A 24 -8.61 -18.31 2.38
N LEU A 25 -9.03 -19.26 3.23
CA LEU A 25 -8.41 -19.50 4.53
C LEU A 25 -7.14 -20.33 4.42
N TYR A 26 -7.11 -21.24 3.45
CA TYR A 26 -5.94 -22.07 3.14
C TYR A 26 -5.53 -21.77 1.71
N GLY A 27 -4.30 -21.28 1.51
CA GLY A 27 -3.78 -21.17 0.15
C GLY A 27 -3.72 -22.56 -0.48
N VAL A 28 -4.28 -22.70 -1.67
CA VAL A 28 -4.32 -23.98 -2.40
C VAL A 28 -3.62 -23.79 -3.74
N ASN A 29 -2.68 -24.66 -4.05
CA ASN A 29 -2.11 -24.73 -5.38
C ASN A 29 -3.19 -25.23 -6.35
N ALA A 30 -3.58 -24.40 -7.32
CA ALA A 30 -4.66 -24.72 -8.27
C ALA A 30 -4.35 -25.93 -9.17
N GLN A 31 -3.06 -26.28 -9.36
CA GLN A 31 -2.64 -27.39 -10.22
C GLN A 31 -2.56 -28.72 -9.47
N THR A 32 -2.16 -28.69 -8.22
CA THR A 32 -1.93 -29.91 -7.41
C THR A 32 -3.00 -30.15 -6.35
N GLY A 33 -3.84 -29.15 -6.04
CA GLY A 33 -4.82 -29.20 -4.97
C GLY A 33 -4.21 -29.22 -3.55
N GLN A 34 -2.89 -29.06 -3.45
CA GLN A 34 -2.20 -29.09 -2.15
C GLN A 34 -2.32 -27.75 -1.42
N TYR A 35 -2.42 -27.80 -0.10
CA TYR A 35 -2.38 -26.62 0.76
C TYR A 35 -0.96 -26.04 0.77
N THR A 36 -0.84 -24.76 0.48
CA THR A 36 0.44 -24.04 0.37
C THR A 36 0.66 -23.02 1.48
N SER A 37 -0.41 -22.57 2.12
CA SER A 37 -0.33 -21.60 3.22
C SER A 37 -1.53 -21.70 4.15
N LEU A 38 -1.35 -21.22 5.38
CA LEU A 38 -2.40 -21.09 6.39
C LEU A 38 -2.64 -19.59 6.66
N ASN A 39 -3.76 -19.07 6.18
CA ASN A 39 -4.12 -17.65 6.30
C ASN A 39 -5.24 -17.41 7.32
N VAL A 40 -5.65 -18.43 8.07
CA VAL A 40 -6.81 -18.40 8.97
C VAL A 40 -6.67 -17.28 10.00
N GLU A 41 -5.54 -17.18 10.69
CA GLU A 41 -5.32 -16.18 11.73
C GLU A 41 -5.47 -14.75 11.19
N ASN A 42 -4.76 -14.44 10.12
CA ASN A 42 -4.81 -13.12 9.49
C ASN A 42 -6.21 -12.77 9.03
N LYS A 43 -6.90 -13.70 8.36
CA LYS A 43 -8.26 -13.49 7.82
C LYS A 43 -9.29 -13.30 8.94
N ILE A 44 -9.26 -14.14 9.96
CA ILE A 44 -10.21 -14.06 11.07
C ILE A 44 -9.94 -12.83 11.93
N THR A 45 -8.67 -12.51 12.23
CA THR A 45 -8.32 -11.29 12.98
C THR A 45 -8.74 -10.02 12.23
N SER A 46 -8.49 -9.96 10.91
CA SER A 46 -8.94 -8.86 10.07
C SER A 46 -10.47 -8.77 10.05
N ALA A 47 -11.18 -9.89 9.96
CA ALA A 47 -12.63 -9.92 9.99
C ALA A 47 -13.20 -9.44 11.33
N LEU A 48 -12.62 -9.88 12.46
CA LEU A 48 -13.03 -9.43 13.79
C LEU A 48 -12.85 -7.92 13.97
N LYS A 49 -11.72 -7.37 13.50
CA LYS A 49 -11.50 -5.92 13.48
C LYS A 49 -12.54 -5.20 12.64
N TYR A 50 -12.88 -5.74 11.46
CA TYR A 50 -13.88 -5.16 10.57
C TYR A 50 -15.26 -5.10 11.20
N VAL A 51 -15.75 -6.23 11.72
CA VAL A 51 -17.11 -6.31 12.26
C VAL A 51 -17.27 -5.55 13.58
N SER A 52 -16.19 -5.38 14.35
CA SER A 52 -16.19 -4.62 15.60
C SER A 52 -15.96 -3.09 15.40
N SER A 53 -15.46 -2.69 14.22
CA SER A 53 -15.18 -1.28 13.94
C SER A 53 -16.45 -0.51 13.62
N LYS A 54 -16.63 0.65 14.26
CA LYS A 54 -17.74 1.57 13.95
C LYS A 54 -17.48 2.39 12.68
N THR A 55 -16.22 2.63 12.35
CA THR A 55 -15.81 3.42 11.18
C THR A 55 -14.94 2.58 10.25
N GLN A 56 -15.14 2.74 8.96
CA GLN A 56 -14.30 2.12 7.96
C GLN A 56 -13.27 3.11 7.47
N GLN A 57 -12.01 2.69 7.45
CA GLN A 57 -10.92 3.52 6.94
C GLN A 57 -11.00 3.59 5.41
N LYS A 58 -10.78 4.77 4.84
CA LYS A 58 -10.83 5.01 3.40
C LYS A 58 -9.49 5.47 2.89
N ALA A 59 -8.99 4.80 1.85
CA ALA A 59 -7.81 5.18 1.11
C ALA A 59 -8.21 5.62 -0.30
N TYR A 60 -7.61 6.69 -0.79
CA TYR A 60 -7.86 7.17 -2.15
C TYR A 60 -6.57 7.17 -2.95
N LEU A 61 -6.62 6.51 -4.11
CA LEU A 61 -5.57 6.56 -5.11
C LEU A 61 -5.72 7.88 -5.88
N ILE A 62 -4.68 8.72 -5.85
CA ILE A 62 -4.64 9.94 -6.65
C ILE A 62 -4.48 9.56 -8.11
N LYS A 63 -5.19 10.28 -8.97
CA LYS A 63 -5.19 10.14 -10.42
C LYS A 63 -5.04 11.49 -11.09
N GLY A 64 -4.56 11.49 -12.33
CA GLY A 64 -4.40 12.68 -13.15
C GLY A 64 -2.96 12.99 -13.53
N HIS A 65 -1.97 12.28 -12.96
CA HIS A 65 -0.54 12.55 -13.15
C HIS A 65 0.18 11.36 -13.80
N ASN A 66 -0.55 10.57 -14.60
CA ASN A 66 -0.09 9.34 -15.27
C ASN A 66 0.42 8.26 -14.28
N GLU A 67 -0.22 8.17 -13.14
CA GLU A 67 0.09 7.16 -12.13
C GLU A 67 -0.12 5.74 -12.69
N ILE A 68 0.71 4.83 -12.23
CA ILE A 68 0.55 3.41 -12.57
C ILE A 68 -0.65 2.79 -11.86
N ALA A 69 -1.18 1.72 -12.44
CA ALA A 69 -2.14 0.86 -11.76
C ALA A 69 -1.46 0.11 -10.61
N VAL A 70 -2.12 0.08 -9.45
CA VAL A 70 -1.61 -0.55 -8.22
C VAL A 70 -2.60 -1.58 -7.67
N ASP A 71 -3.11 -2.44 -8.53
CA ASP A 71 -4.13 -3.43 -8.19
C ASP A 71 -3.73 -4.34 -7.01
N GLY A 72 -2.46 -4.71 -6.93
CA GLY A 72 -1.92 -5.47 -5.80
C GLY A 72 -2.01 -4.70 -4.47
N ALA A 73 -1.67 -3.41 -4.48
CA ALA A 73 -1.78 -2.56 -3.29
C ALA A 73 -3.26 -2.33 -2.91
N LYS A 74 -4.13 -2.12 -3.90
CA LYS A 74 -5.58 -2.01 -3.69
C LYS A 74 -6.13 -3.28 -3.02
N THR A 75 -5.86 -4.44 -3.59
CA THR A 75 -6.28 -5.73 -3.01
C THR A 75 -5.75 -5.92 -1.59
N LYS A 76 -4.51 -5.53 -1.32
CA LYS A 76 -3.93 -5.61 0.03
C LYS A 76 -4.65 -4.68 1.00
N LEU A 77 -4.90 -3.43 0.65
CA LEU A 77 -5.65 -2.48 1.47
C LEU A 77 -7.07 -2.97 1.77
N GLU A 78 -7.78 -3.47 0.76
CA GLU A 78 -9.11 -4.06 0.94
C GLU A 78 -9.08 -5.28 1.89
N SER A 79 -8.01 -6.09 1.85
CA SER A 79 -7.82 -7.20 2.78
C SER A 79 -7.58 -6.74 4.21
N GLU A 80 -7.02 -5.53 4.39
CA GLU A 80 -6.84 -4.86 5.68
C GLU A 80 -8.05 -3.98 6.07
N ASN A 81 -9.16 -4.16 5.37
CA ASN A 81 -10.44 -3.48 5.61
C ASN A 81 -10.49 -1.99 5.25
N PHE A 82 -9.61 -1.52 4.40
CA PHE A 82 -9.80 -0.21 3.78
C PHE A 82 -10.87 -0.27 2.69
N GLU A 83 -11.68 0.76 2.60
CA GLU A 83 -12.43 1.07 1.38
C GLU A 83 -11.48 1.85 0.46
N VAL A 84 -11.29 1.39 -0.77
CA VAL A 84 -10.33 2.00 -1.69
C VAL A 84 -11.09 2.67 -2.83
N GLY A 85 -10.98 4.00 -2.90
CA GLY A 85 -11.49 4.84 -3.96
C GLY A 85 -10.39 5.44 -4.83
N GLU A 86 -10.79 6.22 -5.81
CA GLU A 86 -9.91 7.03 -6.65
C GLU A 86 -10.38 8.49 -6.61
N VAL A 87 -9.44 9.43 -6.72
CA VAL A 87 -9.73 10.86 -6.81
C VAL A 87 -8.81 11.50 -7.83
N ASN A 88 -9.39 12.23 -8.78
CA ASN A 88 -8.63 13.04 -9.72
C ASN A 88 -8.51 14.47 -9.17
N THR A 89 -7.36 14.78 -8.58
CA THR A 89 -7.13 16.07 -7.91
C THR A 89 -7.09 17.27 -8.86
N LEU A 90 -6.92 17.03 -10.19
CA LEU A 90 -7.05 18.08 -11.21
C LEU A 90 -8.49 18.63 -11.29
N THR A 91 -9.48 17.75 -11.13
CA THR A 91 -10.89 18.10 -11.33
C THR A 91 -11.69 18.13 -10.04
N ASP A 92 -11.29 17.33 -9.06
CA ASP A 92 -12.05 17.08 -7.85
C ASP A 92 -11.32 17.56 -6.59
N ASP A 93 -12.07 17.78 -5.55
CA ASP A 93 -11.51 17.99 -4.21
C ASP A 93 -11.22 16.64 -3.54
N ILE A 94 -10.25 16.66 -2.61
CA ILE A 94 -9.95 15.49 -1.79
C ILE A 94 -11.18 15.17 -0.92
N PRO A 95 -11.71 13.95 -0.97
CA PRO A 95 -12.86 13.56 -0.15
C PRO A 95 -12.61 13.80 1.34
N SER A 96 -13.59 14.40 2.01
CA SER A 96 -13.48 14.76 3.43
C SER A 96 -13.37 13.55 4.36
N ASP A 97 -13.72 12.36 3.87
CA ASP A 97 -13.64 11.08 4.57
C ASP A 97 -12.39 10.28 4.24
N ALA A 98 -11.45 10.87 3.47
CA ALA A 98 -10.16 10.26 3.18
C ALA A 98 -9.31 10.16 4.45
N ASN A 99 -8.92 8.95 4.81
CA ASN A 99 -7.97 8.71 5.90
C ASN A 99 -6.53 8.59 5.37
N MET A 100 -6.37 8.20 4.11
CA MET A 100 -5.08 8.07 3.46
C MET A 100 -5.18 8.38 1.97
N LEU A 101 -4.19 9.09 1.45
CA LEU A 101 -3.97 9.29 0.02
C LEU A 101 -2.77 8.46 -0.45
N ILE A 102 -2.83 7.99 -1.67
CA ILE A 102 -1.72 7.24 -2.28
C ILE A 102 -1.43 7.83 -3.64
N VAL A 103 -0.19 8.25 -3.83
CA VAL A 103 0.38 8.72 -5.11
C VAL A 103 1.32 7.64 -5.60
N ALA A 104 1.02 7.06 -6.76
CA ALA A 104 1.74 5.88 -7.25
C ALA A 104 2.51 6.18 -8.54
N LYS A 105 3.78 6.52 -8.41
CA LYS A 105 4.72 6.77 -9.51
C LYS A 105 4.19 7.81 -10.52
N PRO A 106 3.88 9.02 -10.10
CA PRO A 106 3.43 10.06 -11.02
C PRO A 106 4.55 10.41 -12.00
N THR A 107 4.20 10.73 -13.24
CA THR A 107 5.13 11.21 -14.28
C THR A 107 4.76 12.60 -14.80
N ALA A 108 3.64 13.14 -14.37
CA ALA A 108 3.24 14.54 -14.57
C ALA A 108 3.18 15.25 -13.21
N ASP A 109 3.60 16.52 -13.20
CA ASP A 109 3.66 17.33 -11.97
C ASP A 109 2.27 17.77 -11.51
N PHE A 110 2.16 18.03 -10.22
CA PHE A 110 0.98 18.59 -9.60
C PHE A 110 0.92 20.12 -9.84
N SER A 111 -0.26 20.63 -10.09
CA SER A 111 -0.48 22.08 -10.13
C SER A 111 -0.35 22.69 -8.72
N LYS A 112 -0.18 24.00 -8.65
CA LYS A 112 -0.13 24.71 -7.35
C LYS A 112 -1.43 24.62 -6.57
N GLU A 113 -2.55 24.57 -7.28
CA GLU A 113 -3.88 24.38 -6.72
C GLU A 113 -4.02 23.00 -6.07
N GLU A 114 -3.49 21.97 -6.70
CA GLU A 114 -3.48 20.61 -6.15
C GLU A 114 -2.57 20.50 -4.93
N ILE A 115 -1.39 21.12 -4.97
CA ILE A 115 -0.51 21.21 -3.81
C ILE A 115 -1.22 21.90 -2.63
N THR A 116 -2.02 22.93 -2.90
CA THR A 116 -2.83 23.60 -1.86
C THR A 116 -3.90 22.64 -1.27
N LYS A 117 -4.54 21.82 -2.12
CA LYS A 117 -5.49 20.80 -1.65
C LYS A 117 -4.79 19.74 -0.78
N LEU A 118 -3.62 19.26 -1.22
CA LEU A 118 -2.81 18.28 -0.47
C LEU A 118 -2.36 18.87 0.88
N ASP A 119 -1.84 20.09 0.88
CA ASP A 119 -1.43 20.77 2.12
C ASP A 119 -2.60 20.90 3.10
N SER A 120 -3.74 21.39 2.60
CA SER A 120 -4.95 21.53 3.43
C SER A 120 -5.44 20.21 4.03
N TYR A 121 -5.29 19.12 3.30
CA TYR A 121 -5.61 17.77 3.78
C TYR A 121 -4.62 17.30 4.85
N LEU A 122 -3.33 17.47 4.62
CA LEU A 122 -2.27 17.03 5.54
C LEU A 122 -2.26 17.85 6.83
N GLN A 123 -2.50 19.16 6.76
CA GLN A 123 -2.61 20.04 7.94
C GLN A 123 -3.80 19.68 8.86
N LYS A 124 -4.82 19.01 8.33
CA LYS A 124 -5.93 18.46 9.10
C LYS A 124 -5.66 17.08 9.70
N GLY A 125 -4.43 16.58 9.58
CA GLY A 125 -4.02 15.27 10.10
C GLY A 125 -4.26 14.12 9.11
N GLY A 126 -4.41 14.41 7.83
CA GLY A 126 -4.45 13.40 6.76
C GLY A 126 -3.12 12.65 6.61
N ASN A 127 -3.15 11.49 6.01
CA ASN A 127 -1.97 10.67 5.74
C ASN A 127 -1.76 10.53 4.24
N ILE A 128 -0.50 10.58 3.80
CA ILE A 128 -0.15 10.36 2.40
C ILE A 128 0.98 9.36 2.27
N GLN A 129 0.90 8.51 1.27
CA GLN A 129 1.98 7.66 0.80
C GLN A 129 2.35 8.09 -0.62
N VAL A 130 3.61 8.41 -0.82
CA VAL A 130 4.14 8.81 -2.14
C VAL A 130 5.18 7.80 -2.57
N TYR A 131 4.90 7.14 -3.66
CA TYR A 131 5.82 6.21 -4.31
C TYR A 131 6.40 6.90 -5.54
N LEU A 132 7.70 7.07 -5.55
CA LEU A 132 8.45 7.67 -6.66
C LEU A 132 9.28 6.59 -7.35
N ASP A 133 9.57 6.81 -8.62
CA ASP A 133 10.40 5.94 -9.43
C ASP A 133 11.36 6.78 -10.28
N VAL A 134 12.27 6.14 -10.99
CA VAL A 134 13.21 6.78 -11.92
C VAL A 134 12.53 7.63 -12.98
N ASP A 135 11.28 7.32 -13.31
CA ASP A 135 10.46 8.08 -14.26
C ASP A 135 9.67 9.24 -13.61
N SER A 136 9.64 9.30 -12.28
CA SER A 136 9.02 10.42 -11.53
C SER A 136 9.93 11.65 -11.54
N LYS A 137 10.17 12.18 -12.74
CA LYS A 137 11.06 13.33 -12.95
C LYS A 137 10.28 14.60 -13.19
N ASN A 138 10.94 15.75 -12.95
CA ASN A 138 10.39 17.08 -13.23
C ASN A 138 9.08 17.38 -12.46
N LEU A 139 8.90 16.79 -11.29
CA LEU A 139 7.77 17.04 -10.40
C LEU A 139 8.07 18.23 -9.49
N THR A 140 8.36 19.38 -10.09
CA THR A 140 8.91 20.56 -9.39
C THR A 140 8.01 21.04 -8.27
N ASN A 141 6.71 21.18 -8.50
CA ASN A 141 5.78 21.66 -7.48
C ASN A 141 5.66 20.68 -6.32
N LEU A 142 5.57 19.35 -6.63
CA LEU A 142 5.50 18.32 -5.60
C LEU A 142 6.80 18.28 -4.78
N TYR A 143 7.96 18.31 -5.44
CA TYR A 143 9.26 18.22 -4.76
C TYR A 143 9.57 19.45 -3.93
N ASP A 144 9.26 20.65 -4.44
CA ASP A 144 9.39 21.90 -3.69
C ASP A 144 8.48 21.90 -2.46
N TYR A 145 7.28 21.39 -2.58
CA TYR A 145 6.35 21.26 -1.47
C TYR A 145 6.88 20.29 -0.41
N LEU A 146 7.31 19.08 -0.82
CA LEU A 146 7.88 18.10 0.11
C LEU A 146 9.10 18.66 0.83
N LYS A 147 9.96 19.39 0.13
CA LYS A 147 11.16 20.00 0.69
C LYS A 147 10.85 21.14 1.65
N SER A 148 10.00 22.07 1.23
CA SER A 148 9.74 23.31 2.00
C SER A 148 8.85 23.07 3.21
N SER A 149 7.81 22.23 3.09
CA SER A 149 6.82 22.01 4.15
C SER A 149 7.15 20.84 5.05
N TRP A 150 7.87 19.82 4.54
CA TRP A 150 8.12 18.57 5.26
C TRP A 150 9.60 18.24 5.44
N GLY A 151 10.51 19.03 4.85
CA GLY A 151 11.96 18.79 4.94
C GLY A 151 12.43 17.54 4.16
N ILE A 152 11.61 17.04 3.25
CA ILE A 152 11.91 15.82 2.46
C ILE A 152 12.49 16.24 1.12
N GLY A 153 13.79 16.00 0.92
CA GLY A 153 14.46 16.23 -0.36
C GLY A 153 14.44 15.00 -1.25
N VAL A 154 14.06 15.17 -2.50
CA VAL A 154 14.17 14.15 -3.54
C VAL A 154 15.34 14.52 -4.46
N SER A 155 16.23 13.58 -4.74
CA SER A 155 17.35 13.78 -5.66
C SER A 155 17.16 12.96 -6.94
N ASP A 156 17.74 13.42 -8.03
CA ASP A 156 17.72 12.71 -9.33
C ASP A 156 18.75 11.55 -9.38
N ASN A 157 19.28 11.15 -8.24
CA ASN A 157 20.30 10.10 -8.16
C ASN A 157 19.63 8.73 -8.01
N LEU A 158 20.19 7.75 -8.71
CA LEU A 158 19.87 6.35 -8.50
C LEU A 158 20.76 5.78 -7.39
N VAL A 159 20.16 5.14 -6.41
CA VAL A 159 20.89 4.41 -5.37
C VAL A 159 21.23 3.01 -5.89
N ILE A 160 22.50 2.69 -5.97
CA ILE A 160 22.99 1.39 -6.41
C ILE A 160 23.71 0.70 -5.25
N GLU A 161 23.31 -0.55 -4.96
CA GLU A 161 24.06 -1.38 -4.01
C GLU A 161 25.26 -2.02 -4.71
N THR A 162 26.45 -1.75 -4.20
CA THR A 162 27.72 -2.28 -4.73
C THR A 162 28.18 -3.53 -3.99
N ASP A 163 27.62 -3.82 -2.83
CA ASP A 163 27.91 -5.02 -2.06
C ASP A 163 27.01 -6.18 -2.55
N THR A 164 27.63 -7.11 -3.27
CA THR A 164 26.92 -8.27 -3.81
C THR A 164 26.32 -9.19 -2.75
N SER A 165 26.77 -9.11 -1.50
CA SER A 165 26.19 -9.86 -0.39
C SER A 165 24.84 -9.28 0.07
N LYS A 166 24.54 -8.03 -0.31
CA LYS A 166 23.31 -7.30 0.00
C LYS A 166 22.36 -7.19 -1.18
N SER A 167 22.64 -7.89 -2.25
CA SER A 167 21.80 -7.92 -3.44
C SER A 167 21.46 -9.34 -3.84
N VAL A 168 20.22 -9.55 -4.30
CA VAL A 168 19.79 -10.83 -4.85
C VAL A 168 19.39 -10.60 -6.30
N SER A 169 20.10 -11.24 -7.22
CA SER A 169 19.74 -11.23 -8.62
C SER A 169 18.56 -12.17 -8.87
N LEU A 170 17.51 -11.66 -9.51
CA LEU A 170 16.40 -12.49 -9.95
C LEU A 170 16.78 -13.16 -11.27
N SER A 171 16.64 -14.47 -11.32
CA SER A 171 16.91 -15.26 -12.52
C SER A 171 16.08 -14.73 -13.72
N GLY A 172 16.76 -14.35 -14.78
CA GLY A 172 16.12 -13.82 -16.01
C GLY A 172 15.76 -12.33 -15.99
N SER A 173 16.12 -11.59 -14.93
CA SER A 173 15.93 -10.16 -14.84
C SER A 173 17.27 -9.43 -14.71
N SER A 174 17.40 -8.26 -15.36
CA SER A 174 18.52 -7.34 -15.13
C SER A 174 18.40 -6.55 -13.82
N MET A 175 17.27 -6.69 -13.10
CA MET A 175 17.02 -6.02 -11.84
C MET A 175 17.53 -6.88 -10.67
N SER A 176 18.17 -6.22 -9.72
CA SER A 176 18.60 -6.80 -8.45
C SER A 176 17.68 -6.32 -7.33
N LEU A 177 17.33 -7.22 -6.43
CA LEU A 177 16.71 -6.86 -5.16
C LEU A 177 17.79 -6.45 -4.18
N VAL A 178 17.62 -5.31 -3.56
CA VAL A 178 18.50 -4.85 -2.49
C VAL A 178 17.97 -5.38 -1.15
N VAL A 179 18.87 -5.96 -0.36
CA VAL A 179 18.59 -6.43 1.00
C VAL A 179 19.02 -5.36 1.99
N PRO A 180 18.11 -4.56 2.53
CA PRO A 180 18.46 -3.48 3.44
C PRO A 180 18.88 -4.00 4.82
N ASN A 181 19.75 -3.29 5.49
CA ASN A 181 19.99 -3.48 6.91
C ASN A 181 18.85 -2.82 7.69
N VAL A 182 18.03 -3.63 8.33
CA VAL A 182 16.96 -3.15 9.19
C VAL A 182 17.54 -2.72 10.53
N LYS A 183 17.41 -1.43 10.88
CA LYS A 183 17.77 -0.95 12.21
C LYS A 183 16.69 -1.31 13.23
N SER A 184 17.12 -1.59 14.47
CA SER A 184 16.20 -1.86 15.57
C SER A 184 15.44 -0.59 15.96
N TYR A 185 14.12 -0.68 15.85
CA TYR A 185 13.13 0.26 16.36
C TYR A 185 11.92 -0.56 16.82
N GLU A 186 11.11 -0.05 17.72
CA GLU A 186 9.93 -0.74 18.24
C GLU A 186 9.06 -1.38 17.13
N PHE A 187 8.88 -0.69 16.00
CA PHE A 187 8.10 -1.18 14.86
C PHE A 187 8.85 -2.15 13.92
N THR A 188 10.18 -2.26 14.05
CA THR A 188 11.02 -3.15 13.21
C THR A 188 11.54 -4.38 13.98
N ASP A 189 11.47 -4.37 15.30
CA ASP A 189 12.04 -5.45 16.14
C ASP A 189 11.40 -6.80 15.80
N SER A 190 10.11 -6.85 15.54
CA SER A 190 9.43 -8.09 15.13
C SER A 190 9.93 -8.66 13.80
N ILE A 191 10.47 -7.82 12.92
CA ILE A 191 11.07 -8.23 11.64
C ILE A 191 12.44 -8.85 11.90
N ILE A 192 13.24 -8.21 12.78
CA ILE A 192 14.59 -8.65 13.14
C ILE A 192 14.52 -9.96 13.93
N ASP A 193 13.67 -10.03 14.94
CA ASP A 193 13.51 -11.20 15.80
C ASP A 193 13.04 -12.44 15.04
N ASN A 194 12.21 -12.28 14.03
CA ASN A 194 11.75 -13.35 13.17
C ASN A 194 12.68 -13.63 11.98
N GLN A 195 13.83 -13.00 11.91
CA GLN A 195 14.82 -13.12 10.81
C GLN A 195 14.18 -12.92 9.42
N ARG A 196 13.18 -12.05 9.33
CA ARG A 196 12.54 -11.73 8.07
C ARG A 196 13.40 -10.77 7.28
N THR A 197 13.70 -11.12 6.05
CA THR A 197 14.43 -10.26 5.12
C THR A 197 13.46 -9.45 4.32
N LEU A 198 13.64 -8.13 4.32
CA LEU A 198 12.95 -7.22 3.42
C LEU A 198 13.82 -7.00 2.19
N ALA A 199 13.26 -7.19 1.02
CA ALA A 199 13.92 -6.90 -0.24
C ALA A 199 13.16 -5.81 -0.97
N TYR A 200 13.88 -4.85 -1.53
CA TYR A 200 13.33 -3.75 -2.32
C TYR A 200 13.83 -3.85 -3.75
N PHE A 201 12.99 -3.40 -4.67
CA PHE A 201 13.43 -3.10 -6.03
C PHE A 201 13.99 -1.67 -6.02
N PRO A 202 15.20 -1.46 -6.52
CA PRO A 202 15.77 -0.13 -6.67
C PRO A 202 15.08 0.66 -7.78
#